data_357e504af9cd487766f5c3220e32e91a
#
_entry.id   357e504af9cd487766f5c3220e32e91a
#
_cell.length_a   1.000
_cell.length_b   1.000
_cell.length_c   1.000
_cell.angle_alpha   90.00
_cell.angle_beta   90.00
_cell.angle_gamma   90.00
#
_symmetry.space_group_name_H-M   'P 1'
#
loop_
_entity.id
_entity.type
_entity.pdbx_description
1 polymer ?
#
loop_
_entity_poly.entity_id
_entity_poly.type
_entity_poly.pdbx_seq_one_letter_code
_entity_poly.pdbx_strand_id
1 'polypeptide(L)'
;ASMTGVAGLKLTAGRWPTQQIVPLSHTLDTPGLMARRVDDLDYAFRALDPVVSKQRVVHTSASELADLTFGVPAAFFWENCSPGCVNR
;
A
#
# COMPACT_ATOMS: atom_id res chain seq x y z
N ALA A 1 -3.92 1.68 -9.00
CA ALA A 1 -2.73 2.51 -8.76
C ALA A 1 -1.67 2.31 -9.84
N SER A 2 -1.18 1.10 -10.10
CA SER A 2 -0.09 0.85 -11.06
C SER A 2 -0.39 1.35 -12.48
N MET A 3 -1.59 1.13 -12.99
CA MET A 3 -1.99 1.56 -14.34
C MET A 3 -2.16 3.08 -14.49
N THR A 4 -2.31 3.80 -13.39
CA THR A 4 -2.48 5.25 -13.37
C THR A 4 -1.24 6.00 -12.89
N GLY A 5 -0.16 5.27 -12.59
CA GLY A 5 1.11 5.86 -12.14
C GLY A 5 1.05 6.53 -10.78
N VAL A 6 0.16 6.09 -9.91
CA VAL A 6 0.04 6.57 -8.53
C VAL A 6 0.40 5.48 -7.52
N ALA A 7 0.80 5.89 -6.33
CA ALA A 7 0.97 4.98 -5.21
C ALA A 7 -0.37 4.63 -4.57
N GLY A 8 -0.52 3.39 -4.10
CA GLY A 8 -1.73 2.91 -3.44
C GLY A 8 -1.41 2.14 -2.17
N LEU A 9 -2.20 2.34 -1.13
CA LEU A 9 -2.13 1.63 0.13
C LEU A 9 -3.45 0.90 0.38
N LYS A 10 -3.39 -0.43 0.43
CA LYS A 10 -4.49 -1.28 0.85
C LYS A 10 -4.29 -1.68 2.30
N LEU A 11 -5.28 -1.43 3.13
CA LEU A 11 -5.24 -1.76 4.55
C LEU A 11 -5.60 -3.24 4.82
N THR A 12 -5.30 -3.69 6.01
CA THR A 12 -5.82 -4.95 6.55
C THR A 12 -7.33 -4.85 6.68
N ALA A 13 -8.04 -5.91 6.33
CA ALA A 13 -9.49 -5.97 6.48
C ALA A 13 -9.91 -5.68 7.94
N GLY A 14 -10.93 -4.84 8.09
CA GLY A 14 -11.44 -4.42 9.39
C GLY A 14 -10.63 -3.33 10.10
N ARG A 15 -9.50 -2.86 9.54
CA ARG A 15 -8.73 -1.77 10.17
C ARG A 15 -9.48 -0.45 10.16
N TRP A 16 -10.13 -0.11 9.07
CA TRP A 16 -11.02 1.03 8.96
C TRP A 16 -12.45 0.56 8.75
N PRO A 17 -13.44 1.29 9.28
CA PRO A 17 -14.84 0.93 9.12
C PRO A 17 -15.27 1.07 7.66
N THR A 18 -16.15 0.17 7.23
CA THR A 18 -16.76 0.16 5.90
C THR A 18 -18.20 0.67 5.90
N GLN A 19 -18.69 1.15 7.06
CA GLN A 19 -20.02 1.75 7.14
C GLN A 19 -20.12 2.94 6.19
N GLN A 20 -21.25 3.05 5.48
CA GLN A 20 -21.54 4.08 4.47
C GLN A 20 -20.75 3.91 3.16
N ILE A 21 -20.00 2.84 2.98
CA ILE A 21 -19.45 2.46 1.67
C ILE A 21 -20.43 1.50 1.01
N VAL A 22 -20.75 1.73 -0.26
CA VAL A 22 -21.56 0.79 -1.04
C VAL A 22 -20.76 -0.51 -1.21
N PRO A 23 -21.23 -1.65 -0.67
CA PRO A 23 -20.43 -2.87 -0.68
C PRO A 23 -20.45 -3.51 -2.07
N LEU A 24 -19.27 -3.97 -2.51
CA LEU A 24 -19.14 -4.92 -3.61
C LEU A 24 -19.04 -6.34 -3.05
N SER A 25 -18.26 -6.52 -1.99
CA SER A 25 -18.13 -7.78 -1.27
C SER A 25 -17.96 -7.52 0.23
N HIS A 26 -18.91 -7.97 1.03
CA HIS A 26 -18.90 -7.74 2.48
C HIS A 26 -17.66 -8.30 3.20
N THR A 27 -17.02 -9.31 2.63
CA THR A 27 -15.87 -10.00 3.23
C THR A 27 -14.52 -9.55 2.68
N LEU A 28 -14.49 -8.94 1.49
CA LEU A 28 -13.26 -8.58 0.79
C LEU A 28 -13.02 -7.07 0.70
N ASP A 29 -14.08 -6.27 0.85
CA ASP A 29 -13.96 -4.83 0.73
C ASP A 29 -13.09 -4.26 1.85
N THR A 30 -12.16 -3.43 1.44
CA THR A 30 -11.22 -2.77 2.35
C THR A 30 -10.96 -1.36 1.85
N PRO A 31 -11.22 -0.32 2.65
CA PRO A 31 -10.82 1.04 2.31
C PRO A 31 -9.32 1.14 2.10
N GLY A 32 -8.91 2.02 1.20
CA GLY A 32 -7.51 2.27 0.92
C GLY A 32 -7.28 3.71 0.50
N LEU A 33 -6.01 4.09 0.40
CA LEU A 33 -5.59 5.42 -0.01
C LEU A 33 -4.86 5.35 -1.34
N MET A 34 -4.97 6.40 -2.13
CA MET A 34 -4.17 6.63 -3.33
C MET A 34 -3.59 8.03 -3.29
N ALA A 35 -2.31 8.16 -3.65
CA ALA A 35 -1.63 9.44 -3.72
C ALA A 35 -0.55 9.43 -4.81
N ARG A 36 -0.01 10.59 -5.16
CA ARG A 36 1.07 10.68 -6.14
C ARG A 36 2.37 10.07 -5.62
N ARG A 37 2.64 10.20 -4.33
CA ARG A 37 3.87 9.78 -3.67
C ARG A 37 3.58 8.91 -2.46
N VAL A 38 4.51 8.06 -2.11
CA VAL A 38 4.43 7.20 -0.92
C VAL A 38 4.43 8.04 0.37
N ASP A 39 5.20 9.13 0.40
CA ASP A 39 5.23 10.06 1.54
C ASP A 39 3.84 10.65 1.85
N ASP A 40 3.09 11.00 0.80
CA ASP A 40 1.72 11.50 0.93
C ASP A 40 0.77 10.43 1.50
N LEU A 41 0.99 9.15 1.13
CA LEU A 41 0.23 8.03 1.69
C LEU A 41 0.54 7.84 3.18
N ASP A 42 1.81 7.90 3.56
CA ASP A 42 2.21 7.78 4.97
C ASP A 42 1.62 8.92 5.81
N TYR A 43 1.70 10.15 5.29
CA TYR A 43 1.10 11.31 5.95
C TYR A 43 -0.42 11.16 6.12
N ALA A 44 -1.13 10.82 5.05
CA ALA A 44 -2.57 10.64 5.07
C ALA A 44 -2.98 9.46 5.97
N PHE A 45 -2.25 8.35 5.91
CA PHE A 45 -2.50 7.19 6.77
C PHE A 45 -2.35 7.54 8.25
N ARG A 46 -1.28 8.24 8.62
CA ARG A 46 -1.07 8.69 10.00
C ARG A 46 -2.13 9.67 10.48
N ALA A 47 -2.60 10.54 9.61
CA ALA A 47 -3.64 11.50 9.95
C ALA A 47 -5.02 10.85 10.16
N LEU A 48 -5.32 9.80 9.40
CA LEU A 48 -6.65 9.17 9.39
C LEU A 48 -6.75 7.95 10.32
N ASP A 49 -5.63 7.26 10.59
CA ASP A 49 -5.66 6.06 11.41
C ASP A 49 -5.65 6.39 12.91
N PRO A 50 -6.70 6.01 13.65
CA PRO A 50 -6.86 6.40 15.06
C PRO A 50 -5.82 5.74 15.98
N VAL A 51 -5.18 4.68 15.56
CA VAL A 51 -4.14 3.98 16.31
C VAL A 51 -2.79 4.62 16.07
N VAL A 52 -2.45 4.83 14.80
CA VAL A 52 -1.14 5.35 14.40
C VAL A 52 -1.00 6.83 14.70
N SER A 53 -2.08 7.60 14.64
CA SER A 53 -2.06 9.05 14.96
C SER A 53 -1.56 9.35 16.39
N LYS A 54 -1.65 8.37 17.29
CA LYS A 54 -1.17 8.46 18.69
C LYS A 54 0.24 7.94 18.88
N GLN A 55 0.83 7.32 17.87
CA GLN A 55 2.16 6.74 17.96
C GLN A 55 3.23 7.71 17.46
N ARG A 56 4.37 7.72 18.17
CA ARG A 56 5.55 8.44 17.69
C ARG A 56 6.02 7.85 16.35
N VAL A 57 6.35 8.72 15.40
CA VAL A 57 6.92 8.31 14.12
C VAL A 57 8.23 7.57 14.37
N VAL A 58 8.27 6.30 14.04
CA VAL A 58 9.49 5.52 13.98
C VAL A 58 9.92 5.50 12.51
N HIS A 59 11.04 6.15 12.22
CA HIS A 59 11.66 6.06 10.90
C HIS A 59 12.52 4.81 10.87
N THR A 60 12.21 3.90 9.96
CA THR A 60 13.07 2.73 9.69
C THR A 60 14.38 3.24 9.11
N SER A 61 15.48 2.84 9.70
CA SER A 61 16.81 3.22 9.22
C SER A 61 17.19 2.45 7.95
N ALA A 62 18.09 3.00 7.16
CA ALA A 62 18.60 2.32 5.97
C ALA A 62 19.26 0.97 6.30
N SER A 63 19.87 0.83 7.49
CA SER A 63 20.45 -0.43 7.96
C SER A 63 19.40 -1.50 8.23
N GLU A 64 18.25 -1.14 8.81
CA GLU A 64 17.14 -2.07 9.02
C GLU A 64 16.51 -2.54 7.71
N LEU A 65 16.52 -1.69 6.67
CA LEU A 65 16.07 -2.08 5.34
C LEU A 65 17.04 -3.04 4.63
N ALA A 66 18.33 -2.93 4.90
CA ALA A 66 19.35 -3.80 4.31
C ALA A 66 19.21 -5.27 4.74
N ASP A 67 18.62 -5.53 5.90
CA ASP A 67 18.40 -6.88 6.43
C ASP A 67 17.12 -7.54 5.87
N LEU A 68 16.32 -6.83 5.07
CA LEU A 68 15.11 -7.37 4.48
C LEU A 68 15.42 -8.18 3.21
N THR A 69 14.84 -9.37 3.13
CA THR A 69 14.87 -10.20 1.93
C THR A 69 13.55 -10.10 1.20
N PHE A 70 13.58 -9.66 -0.05
CA PHE A 70 12.40 -9.58 -0.90
C PHE A 70 12.37 -10.75 -1.87
N GLY A 71 11.24 -11.47 -1.91
CA GLY A 71 10.98 -12.49 -2.91
C GLY A 71 10.44 -11.84 -4.21
N VAL A 72 11.13 -12.09 -5.31
CA VAL A 72 10.64 -11.69 -6.65
C VAL A 72 10.10 -12.93 -7.35
N PRO A 73 8.80 -12.99 -7.70
CA PRO A 73 8.25 -14.13 -8.41
C PRO A 73 8.88 -14.27 -9.81
N ALA A 74 9.24 -15.52 -10.18
CA ALA A 74 10.09 -15.75 -11.35
C ALA A 74 9.37 -15.78 -12.70
N ALA A 75 8.09 -16.16 -12.76
CA ALA A 75 7.43 -16.43 -14.02
C ALA A 75 6.09 -15.70 -14.16
N PHE A 76 5.02 -16.27 -13.71
CA PHE A 76 3.63 -15.89 -14.00
C PHE A 76 3.33 -14.38 -14.02
N PHE A 77 3.91 -13.62 -13.10
CA PHE A 77 3.64 -12.18 -12.99
C PHE A 77 4.34 -11.33 -14.05
N TRP A 78 5.35 -11.88 -14.71
CA TRP A 78 6.14 -11.20 -15.76
C TRP A 78 5.76 -11.63 -17.17
N GLU A 79 4.98 -12.69 -17.28
CA GLU A 79 4.46 -13.16 -18.54
C GLU A 79 3.53 -12.10 -19.14
N ASN A 80 3.74 -11.75 -20.40
CA ASN A 80 2.98 -10.73 -21.12
C ASN A 80 3.12 -9.28 -20.58
N CYS A 81 4.09 -9.00 -19.75
CA CYS A 81 4.43 -7.62 -19.38
C CYS A 81 5.12 -6.90 -20.54
N SER A 82 4.79 -5.62 -20.72
CA SER A 82 5.54 -4.79 -21.67
C SER A 82 6.97 -4.57 -21.18
N PRO A 83 7.96 -4.41 -22.11
CA PRO A 83 9.37 -4.20 -21.72
C PRO A 83 9.58 -3.05 -20.71
N GLY A 84 8.77 -2.01 -20.75
CA GLY A 84 8.84 -0.89 -19.81
C GLY A 84 8.40 -1.23 -18.39
N CYS A 85 7.70 -2.36 -18.16
CA CYS A 85 7.33 -2.83 -16.83
C CYS A 85 8.42 -3.68 -16.16
N VAL A 86 9.28 -4.31 -16.98
CA VAL A 86 10.31 -5.25 -16.50
C VAL A 86 11.63 -4.55 -16.16
N ASN A 87 11.90 -3.40 -16.78
CA ASN A 87 13.18 -2.69 -16.72
C ASN A 87 13.16 -1.44 -15.82
N ARG A 88 12.34 -1.40 -14.77
CA ARG A 88 12.34 -0.30 -13.80
C ARG A 88 12.85 -0.73 -12.43
#